data_48b26263f7393d40293926cc56921300
#
_entry.id   48b26263f7393d40293926cc56921300
#
_cell.length_a   1.000
_cell.length_b   1.000
_cell.length_c   1.000
_cell.angle_alpha   90.00
_cell.angle_beta   90.00
_cell.angle_gamma   90.00
#
_symmetry.space_group_name_H-M   'P 1'
#
loop_
_entity.id
_entity.type
_entity.pdbx_description
1 polymer ?
#
loop_
_entity_poly.entity_id
_entity_poly.type
_entity_poly.pdbx_seq_one_letter_code
_entity_poly.pdbx_strand_id
1 'polypeptide(L)'
;MINISSIKTHMFCPMKLYIQTHIDTEENNDYQLAIEIKKLKMDIQDLINKNMRKIKKEMTIAEIESELSENIDTFIESSTHAIENMDLNLDPLKINDIIDDTYFNIKITALKIKQAMNILKKDAFAITDMFFPNCMYSYLLKDSQLELIGVCDKIEIIDGKYYPVSIKSSNPPLKGVWDQDAIELVANAILVEEEFDTEVFVGFIYYEKIADKRPVVMDVNLRKGLFEVIREVKEITENNKLPNVKINSKKCINCKYKNKCIEN
;
A
#
# COMPACT_ATOMS: atom_id res chain seq x y z
N MET A 1 2.34 13.88 16.39
CA MET A 1 1.50 12.90 15.64
C MET A 1 2.43 11.92 14.97
N ILE A 2 2.20 10.61 15.16
CA ILE A 2 3.04 9.52 14.65
C ILE A 2 2.55 9.12 13.25
N ASN A 3 3.49 9.07 12.30
CA ASN A 3 3.21 8.50 10.98
C ASN A 3 3.27 6.97 11.05
N ILE A 4 2.33 6.28 10.40
CA ILE A 4 2.34 4.80 10.30
C ILE A 4 3.66 4.28 9.70
N SER A 5 4.32 5.04 8.82
CA SER A 5 5.66 4.70 8.31
C SER A 5 6.73 4.63 9.40
N SER A 6 6.61 5.43 10.48
CA SER A 6 7.50 5.36 11.64
C SER A 6 7.30 4.08 12.44
N ILE A 7 6.05 3.60 12.57
CA ILE A 7 5.71 2.30 13.17
C ILE A 7 6.42 1.18 12.39
N LYS A 8 6.29 1.18 11.07
CA LYS A 8 6.95 0.20 10.20
C LYS A 8 8.47 0.24 10.31
N THR A 9 9.05 1.46 10.34
CA THR A 9 10.50 1.64 10.50
C THR A 9 10.98 1.11 11.84
N HIS A 10 10.24 1.39 12.92
CA HIS A 10 10.52 0.87 14.26
C HIS A 10 10.49 -0.65 14.30
N MET A 11 9.46 -1.28 13.76
CA MET A 11 9.32 -2.75 13.67
C MET A 11 10.45 -3.40 12.86
N PHE A 12 10.97 -2.72 11.86
CA PHE A 12 12.17 -3.17 11.15
C PHE A 12 13.41 -3.06 12.04
N CYS A 13 13.67 -1.87 12.61
CA CYS A 13 14.78 -1.59 13.51
C CYS A 13 14.56 -0.26 14.26
N PRO A 14 14.43 -0.27 15.61
CA PRO A 14 14.28 0.95 16.40
C PRO A 14 15.43 1.95 16.21
N MET A 15 16.68 1.49 16.08
CA MET A 15 17.83 2.34 15.82
C MET A 15 17.73 3.05 14.46
N LYS A 16 17.17 2.38 13.45
CA LYS A 16 16.91 3.03 12.14
C LYS A 16 15.95 4.21 12.30
N LEU A 17 14.89 4.05 13.09
CA LEU A 17 13.95 5.14 13.38
C LEU A 17 14.65 6.30 14.10
N TYR A 18 15.45 6.00 15.14
CA TYR A 18 16.22 7.00 15.88
C TYR A 18 17.13 7.82 14.96
N ILE A 19 17.91 7.15 14.11
CA ILE A 19 18.81 7.81 13.17
C ILE A 19 18.04 8.69 12.19
N GLN A 20 16.93 8.19 11.63
CA GLN A 20 16.08 8.95 10.70
C GLN A 20 15.48 10.20 11.34
N THR A 21 15.16 10.14 12.62
CA THR A 21 14.47 11.23 13.32
C THR A 21 15.44 12.28 13.83
N HIS A 22 16.64 11.89 14.30
CA HIS A 22 17.52 12.77 15.07
C HIS A 22 18.90 13.05 14.44
N ILE A 23 19.34 12.19 13.52
CA ILE A 23 20.71 12.27 12.97
C ILE A 23 20.70 12.59 11.48
N ASP A 24 19.83 11.91 10.72
CA ASP A 24 19.74 12.02 9.27
C ASP A 24 18.40 12.59 8.87
N THR A 25 18.29 13.91 9.01
CA THR A 25 17.07 14.67 8.69
C THR A 25 17.01 15.08 7.22
N GLU A 26 18.02 14.72 6.40
CA GLU A 26 18.01 15.04 4.97
C GLU A 26 16.86 14.29 4.26
N GLU A 27 16.15 15.01 3.43
CA GLU A 27 15.14 14.45 2.54
C GLU A 27 15.78 13.39 1.64
N ASN A 28 15.27 12.16 1.73
CA ASN A 28 15.79 11.07 0.94
C ASN A 28 15.02 10.96 -0.36
N ASN A 29 15.59 11.48 -1.43
CA ASN A 29 15.01 11.47 -2.78
C ASN A 29 14.61 10.05 -3.23
N ASP A 30 15.39 9.02 -2.89
CA ASP A 30 15.03 7.63 -3.21
C ASP A 30 13.76 7.16 -2.49
N TYR A 31 13.57 7.59 -1.24
CA TYR A 31 12.38 7.25 -0.47
C TYR A 31 11.16 8.01 -0.99
N GLN A 32 11.33 9.30 -1.30
CA GLN A 32 10.27 10.12 -1.90
C GLN A 32 9.87 9.56 -3.27
N LEU A 33 10.84 9.23 -4.11
CA LEU A 33 10.59 8.59 -5.40
C LEU A 33 9.81 7.27 -5.27
N ALA A 34 10.16 6.43 -4.28
CA ALA A 34 9.44 5.18 -4.05
C ALA A 34 7.98 5.41 -3.62
N ILE A 35 7.69 6.48 -2.87
CA ILE A 35 6.33 6.89 -2.50
C ILE A 35 5.55 7.31 -3.75
N GLU A 36 6.13 8.18 -4.59
CA GLU A 36 5.46 8.69 -5.79
C GLU A 36 5.21 7.58 -6.82
N ILE A 37 6.15 6.64 -7.01
CA ILE A 37 5.94 5.45 -7.85
C ILE A 37 4.80 4.59 -7.30
N LYS A 38 4.74 4.37 -5.98
CA LYS A 38 3.67 3.60 -5.37
C LYS A 38 2.32 4.29 -5.56
N LYS A 39 2.26 5.60 -5.37
CA LYS A 39 1.07 6.40 -5.61
C LYS A 39 0.63 6.32 -7.06
N LEU A 40 1.54 6.50 -8.02
CA LEU A 40 1.26 6.36 -9.45
C LEU A 40 0.59 5.01 -9.77
N LYS A 41 1.14 3.90 -9.27
CA LYS A 41 0.56 2.57 -9.48
C LYS A 41 -0.85 2.45 -8.90
N MET A 42 -1.10 3.03 -7.73
CA MET A 42 -2.42 3.00 -7.11
C MET A 42 -3.44 3.87 -7.85
N ASP A 43 -3.02 5.04 -8.32
CA ASP A 43 -3.88 5.95 -9.09
C ASP A 43 -4.23 5.34 -10.47
N ILE A 44 -3.29 4.64 -11.12
CA ILE A 44 -3.56 3.84 -12.33
C ILE A 44 -4.62 2.76 -12.02
N GLN A 45 -4.48 2.04 -10.91
CA GLN A 45 -5.44 1.00 -10.52
C GLN A 45 -6.82 1.59 -10.23
N ASP A 46 -6.89 2.78 -9.61
CA ASP A 46 -8.16 3.51 -9.40
C ASP A 46 -8.82 3.90 -10.73
N LEU A 47 -8.04 4.37 -11.69
CA LEU A 47 -8.54 4.71 -13.03
C LEU A 47 -9.09 3.47 -13.76
N ILE A 48 -8.36 2.36 -13.74
CA ILE A 48 -8.84 1.08 -14.30
C ILE A 48 -10.15 0.66 -13.60
N ASN A 49 -10.24 0.78 -12.27
CA ASN A 49 -11.43 0.43 -11.51
C ASN A 49 -12.65 1.32 -11.88
N LYS A 50 -12.43 2.61 -12.14
CA LYS A 50 -13.45 3.51 -12.67
C LYS A 50 -13.89 3.10 -14.08
N ASN A 51 -12.96 2.79 -14.96
CA ASN A 51 -13.25 2.36 -16.33
C ASN A 51 -14.00 1.02 -16.36
N MET A 52 -13.75 0.11 -15.42
CA MET A 52 -14.51 -1.14 -15.29
C MET A 52 -16.02 -0.93 -15.19
N ARG A 53 -16.47 0.20 -14.62
CA ARG A 53 -17.91 0.51 -14.47
C ARG A 53 -18.61 0.86 -15.78
N LYS A 54 -17.84 1.11 -16.86
CA LYS A 54 -18.33 1.42 -18.20
C LYS A 54 -18.55 0.17 -19.07
N ILE A 55 -18.06 -1.00 -18.65
CA ILE A 55 -18.12 -2.24 -19.42
C ILE A 55 -19.56 -2.70 -19.60
N LYS A 56 -19.91 -3.08 -20.84
CA LYS A 56 -21.23 -3.58 -21.21
C LYS A 56 -21.15 -5.06 -21.60
N LYS A 57 -22.28 -5.77 -21.48
CA LYS A 57 -22.36 -7.21 -21.73
C LYS A 57 -21.95 -7.61 -23.15
N GLU A 58 -22.30 -6.78 -24.14
CA GLU A 58 -22.09 -7.03 -25.55
C GLU A 58 -20.64 -6.88 -25.98
N MET A 59 -19.84 -6.17 -25.21
CA MET A 59 -18.44 -5.88 -25.55
C MET A 59 -17.64 -7.15 -25.77
N THR A 60 -16.81 -7.14 -26.79
CA THR A 60 -15.76 -8.13 -27.06
C THR A 60 -14.61 -7.96 -26.06
N ILE A 61 -13.67 -8.91 -26.01
CA ILE A 61 -12.48 -8.77 -25.17
C ILE A 61 -11.68 -7.54 -25.56
N ALA A 62 -11.49 -7.28 -26.86
CA ALA A 62 -10.75 -6.11 -27.35
C ALA A 62 -11.41 -4.79 -26.99
N GLU A 63 -12.76 -4.71 -27.04
CA GLU A 63 -13.49 -3.52 -26.59
C GLU A 63 -13.38 -3.32 -25.07
N ILE A 64 -13.38 -4.39 -24.28
CA ILE A 64 -13.16 -4.32 -22.83
C ILE A 64 -11.72 -3.85 -22.53
N GLU A 65 -10.71 -4.38 -23.22
CA GLU A 65 -9.33 -3.93 -23.11
C GLU A 65 -9.20 -2.43 -23.42
N SER A 66 -9.82 -1.98 -24.52
CA SER A 66 -9.83 -0.56 -24.90
C SER A 66 -10.52 0.33 -23.85
N GLU A 67 -11.65 -0.12 -23.31
CA GLU A 67 -12.36 0.62 -22.24
C GLU A 67 -11.53 0.73 -20.97
N LEU A 68 -10.92 -0.38 -20.54
CA LEU A 68 -10.06 -0.41 -19.35
C LEU A 68 -8.82 0.47 -19.50
N SER A 69 -8.28 0.61 -20.71
CA SER A 69 -7.09 1.43 -21.00
C SER A 69 -7.41 2.90 -21.26
N GLU A 70 -8.67 3.31 -21.24
CA GLU A 70 -9.04 4.69 -21.53
C GLU A 70 -8.32 5.68 -20.60
N ASN A 71 -7.63 6.65 -21.21
CA ASN A 71 -6.82 7.70 -20.56
C ASN A 71 -5.60 7.22 -19.73
N ILE A 72 -5.23 5.95 -19.78
CA ILE A 72 -4.08 5.42 -19.00
C ILE A 72 -2.76 6.06 -19.43
N ASP A 73 -2.49 6.11 -20.73
CA ASP A 73 -1.23 6.68 -21.25
C ASP A 73 -1.08 8.15 -20.89
N THR A 74 -2.13 8.94 -21.14
CA THR A 74 -2.15 10.38 -20.80
C THR A 74 -1.96 10.60 -19.32
N PHE A 75 -2.53 9.72 -18.48
CA PHE A 75 -2.37 9.79 -17.03
C PHE A 75 -0.94 9.47 -16.60
N ILE A 76 -0.34 8.41 -17.16
CA ILE A 76 1.06 8.03 -16.87
C ILE A 76 2.01 9.15 -17.29
N GLU A 77 1.86 9.70 -18.49
CA GLU A 77 2.70 10.80 -18.98
C GLU A 77 2.62 12.04 -18.09
N SER A 78 1.40 12.46 -17.72
CA SER A 78 1.21 13.63 -16.85
C SER A 78 1.78 13.42 -15.44
N SER A 79 1.61 12.22 -14.88
CA SER A 79 2.12 11.87 -13.55
C SER A 79 3.64 11.75 -13.54
N THR A 80 4.22 11.17 -14.59
CA THR A 80 5.68 11.07 -14.77
C THR A 80 6.30 12.47 -14.83
N HIS A 81 5.73 13.36 -15.62
CA HIS A 81 6.19 14.75 -15.69
C HIS A 81 6.07 15.48 -14.35
N ALA A 82 5.00 15.20 -13.58
CA ALA A 82 4.85 15.76 -12.23
C ALA A 82 5.95 15.28 -11.26
N ILE A 83 6.34 13.99 -11.34
CA ILE A 83 7.43 13.41 -10.53
C ILE A 83 8.79 14.03 -10.92
N GLU A 84 9.05 14.21 -12.22
CA GLU A 84 10.26 14.85 -12.73
C GLU A 84 10.38 16.30 -12.24
N ASN A 85 9.28 17.06 -12.20
CA ASN A 85 9.23 18.43 -11.68
C ASN A 85 9.53 18.55 -10.16
N MET A 86 9.56 17.42 -9.43
CA MET A 86 9.99 17.34 -8.02
C MET A 86 11.50 17.12 -7.88
N ASP A 87 12.28 17.25 -8.96
CA ASP A 87 13.72 16.93 -9.02
C ASP A 87 14.04 15.46 -8.62
N LEU A 88 13.06 14.58 -8.79
CA LEU A 88 13.22 13.15 -8.54
C LEU A 88 13.68 12.46 -9.82
N ASN A 89 14.81 11.76 -9.75
CA ASN A 89 15.38 11.05 -10.91
C ASN A 89 14.63 9.73 -11.16
N LEU A 90 13.62 9.79 -12.01
CA LEU A 90 12.80 8.63 -12.39
C LEU A 90 13.47 7.89 -13.57
N ASP A 91 13.90 6.64 -13.31
CA ASP A 91 14.50 5.79 -14.33
C ASP A 91 13.47 5.42 -15.42
N PRO A 92 13.73 5.74 -16.69
CA PRO A 92 12.83 5.37 -17.81
C PRO A 92 12.51 3.87 -17.88
N LEU A 93 13.43 2.98 -17.47
CA LEU A 93 13.19 1.55 -17.43
C LEU A 93 12.10 1.19 -16.44
N LYS A 94 12.05 1.86 -15.27
CA LYS A 94 10.98 1.64 -14.29
C LYS A 94 9.61 2.11 -14.79
N ILE A 95 9.58 3.15 -15.60
CA ILE A 95 8.32 3.62 -16.22
C ILE A 95 7.83 2.57 -17.22
N ASN A 96 8.71 2.05 -18.09
CA ASN A 96 8.35 1.01 -19.02
C ASN A 96 7.84 -0.25 -18.32
N ASP A 97 8.49 -0.68 -17.24
CA ASP A 97 8.02 -1.80 -16.43
C ASP A 97 6.59 -1.54 -15.88
N ILE A 98 6.29 -0.32 -15.43
CA ILE A 98 4.95 0.04 -14.94
C ILE A 98 3.92 -0.02 -16.07
N ILE A 99 4.27 0.48 -17.25
CA ILE A 99 3.41 0.43 -18.44
C ILE A 99 3.12 -1.01 -18.84
N ASP A 100 4.15 -1.83 -18.99
CA ASP A 100 4.03 -3.25 -19.37
C ASP A 100 3.18 -4.04 -18.37
N ASP A 101 3.44 -3.88 -17.08
CA ASP A 101 2.65 -4.49 -16.00
C ASP A 101 1.17 -4.03 -16.06
N THR A 102 0.93 -2.75 -16.34
CA THR A 102 -0.41 -2.18 -16.42
C THR A 102 -1.19 -2.81 -17.57
N TYR A 103 -0.64 -2.82 -18.78
CA TYR A 103 -1.31 -3.41 -19.95
C TYR A 103 -1.48 -4.91 -19.84
N PHE A 104 -0.51 -5.62 -19.26
CA PHE A 104 -0.66 -7.04 -18.95
C PHE A 104 -1.84 -7.28 -17.99
N ASN A 105 -1.95 -6.50 -16.92
CA ASN A 105 -3.05 -6.60 -15.96
C ASN A 105 -4.41 -6.26 -16.59
N ILE A 106 -4.49 -5.24 -17.45
CA ILE A 106 -5.69 -4.89 -18.21
C ILE A 106 -6.16 -6.08 -19.04
N LYS A 107 -5.25 -6.70 -19.80
CA LYS A 107 -5.56 -7.86 -20.64
C LYS A 107 -6.10 -9.05 -19.84
N ILE A 108 -5.44 -9.39 -18.73
CA ILE A 108 -5.90 -10.46 -17.85
C ILE A 108 -7.27 -10.14 -17.24
N THR A 109 -7.49 -8.89 -16.85
CA THR A 109 -8.75 -8.42 -16.27
C THR A 109 -9.89 -8.49 -17.28
N ALA A 110 -9.67 -8.05 -18.52
CA ALA A 110 -10.64 -8.14 -19.62
C ALA A 110 -11.06 -9.60 -19.89
N LEU A 111 -10.09 -10.51 -19.94
CA LEU A 111 -10.33 -11.94 -20.10
C LEU A 111 -11.18 -12.51 -18.96
N LYS A 112 -10.83 -12.19 -17.70
CA LYS A 112 -11.57 -12.64 -16.52
C LYS A 112 -13.02 -12.16 -16.53
N ILE A 113 -13.24 -10.87 -16.82
CA ILE A 113 -14.58 -10.27 -16.89
C ILE A 113 -15.40 -10.96 -17.97
N LYS A 114 -14.87 -11.11 -19.18
CA LYS A 114 -15.61 -11.75 -20.30
C LYS A 114 -15.92 -13.22 -20.04
N GLN A 115 -14.97 -13.98 -19.49
CA GLN A 115 -15.21 -15.36 -19.08
C GLN A 115 -16.29 -15.46 -18.00
N ALA A 116 -16.23 -14.63 -16.97
CA ALA A 116 -17.21 -14.61 -15.90
C ALA A 116 -18.62 -14.27 -16.42
N MET A 117 -18.77 -13.29 -17.32
CA MET A 117 -20.04 -12.97 -17.98
C MET A 117 -20.59 -14.17 -18.75
N ASN A 118 -19.73 -14.89 -19.48
CA ASN A 118 -20.15 -16.05 -20.27
C ASN A 118 -20.59 -17.24 -19.38
N ILE A 119 -19.89 -17.50 -18.28
CA ILE A 119 -20.15 -18.64 -17.39
C ILE A 119 -21.35 -18.35 -16.49
N LEU A 120 -21.36 -17.20 -15.82
CA LEU A 120 -22.37 -16.85 -14.82
C LEU A 120 -23.66 -16.30 -15.45
N LYS A 121 -23.65 -15.99 -16.75
CA LYS A 121 -24.80 -15.36 -17.47
C LYS A 121 -25.30 -14.05 -16.85
N LYS A 122 -24.48 -13.42 -15.98
CA LYS A 122 -24.77 -12.12 -15.38
C LYS A 122 -24.34 -10.98 -16.32
N ASP A 123 -24.88 -9.80 -16.09
CA ASP A 123 -24.42 -8.59 -16.78
C ASP A 123 -23.02 -8.14 -16.31
N ALA A 124 -22.45 -7.20 -17.04
CA ALA A 124 -21.12 -6.72 -16.74
C ALA A 124 -21.04 -6.02 -15.37
N PHE A 125 -22.07 -5.26 -14.98
CA PHE A 125 -22.11 -4.58 -13.69
C PHE A 125 -22.06 -5.56 -12.52
N ALA A 126 -22.92 -6.59 -12.54
CA ALA A 126 -22.93 -7.62 -11.50
C ALA A 126 -21.60 -8.39 -11.41
N ILE A 127 -20.94 -8.63 -12.57
CA ILE A 127 -19.62 -9.27 -12.61
C ILE A 127 -18.55 -8.35 -12.05
N THR A 128 -18.53 -7.08 -12.46
CA THR A 128 -17.53 -6.12 -11.96
C THR A 128 -17.68 -5.87 -10.46
N ASP A 129 -18.91 -5.76 -9.97
CA ASP A 129 -19.18 -5.58 -8.54
C ASP A 129 -18.76 -6.80 -7.71
N MET A 130 -18.96 -8.00 -8.25
CA MET A 130 -18.62 -9.26 -7.58
C MET A 130 -17.12 -9.53 -7.50
N PHE A 131 -16.35 -9.22 -8.57
CA PHE A 131 -14.92 -9.52 -8.64
C PHE A 131 -14.02 -8.34 -8.32
N PHE A 132 -14.54 -7.12 -8.43
CA PHE A 132 -13.82 -5.88 -8.24
C PHE A 132 -14.65 -4.93 -7.36
N PRO A 133 -14.65 -5.14 -6.04
CA PRO A 133 -15.42 -4.32 -5.12
C PRO A 133 -15.02 -2.84 -5.22
N ASN A 134 -15.92 -1.96 -4.82
CA ASN A 134 -15.61 -0.55 -4.72
C ASN A 134 -14.42 -0.33 -3.81
N CYS A 135 -13.51 0.54 -4.21
CA CYS A 135 -12.27 0.79 -3.48
C CYS A 135 -11.96 2.27 -3.40
N MET A 136 -11.31 2.66 -2.31
CA MET A 136 -10.58 3.92 -2.20
C MET A 136 -9.09 3.60 -2.19
N TYR A 137 -8.31 4.35 -2.98
CA TYR A 137 -6.86 4.16 -3.08
C TYR A 137 -6.13 5.35 -2.48
N SER A 138 -4.94 5.11 -1.91
CA SER A 138 -4.07 6.15 -1.32
C SER A 138 -4.82 7.08 -0.36
N TYR A 139 -5.71 6.51 0.46
CA TYR A 139 -6.57 7.29 1.33
C TYR A 139 -5.82 7.77 2.57
N LEU A 140 -5.73 9.09 2.73
CA LEU A 140 -5.10 9.70 3.90
C LEU A 140 -6.05 9.62 5.10
N LEU A 141 -5.59 8.96 6.14
CA LEU A 141 -6.31 8.77 7.40
C LEU A 141 -5.58 9.50 8.53
N LYS A 142 -6.33 10.13 9.42
CA LYS A 142 -5.76 10.89 10.54
C LYS A 142 -6.70 10.83 11.74
N ASP A 143 -6.16 10.48 12.89
CA ASP A 143 -6.84 10.60 14.17
C ASP A 143 -6.03 11.42 15.17
N SER A 144 -6.65 12.46 15.76
CA SER A 144 -5.99 13.36 16.69
C SER A 144 -5.97 12.83 18.12
N GLN A 145 -6.88 11.93 18.51
CA GLN A 145 -6.91 11.34 19.85
C GLN A 145 -5.84 10.25 19.98
N LEU A 146 -5.69 9.44 18.94
CA LEU A 146 -4.63 8.43 18.85
C LEU A 146 -3.27 9.03 18.45
N GLU A 147 -3.28 10.30 17.99
CA GLU A 147 -2.12 10.99 17.44
C GLU A 147 -1.45 10.23 16.30
N LEU A 148 -2.26 9.56 15.47
CA LEU A 148 -1.82 8.78 14.31
C LEU A 148 -2.19 9.45 13.00
N ILE A 149 -1.32 9.27 12.00
CA ILE A 149 -1.56 9.67 10.62
C ILE A 149 -0.92 8.65 9.68
N GLY A 150 -1.60 8.33 8.59
CA GLY A 150 -1.06 7.44 7.58
C GLY A 150 -1.87 7.43 6.30
N VAL A 151 -1.31 6.84 5.26
CA VAL A 151 -2.00 6.59 4.00
C VAL A 151 -2.29 5.10 3.91
N CYS A 152 -3.58 4.74 3.88
CA CYS A 152 -3.99 3.37 3.56
C CYS A 152 -3.88 3.15 2.06
N ASP A 153 -3.14 2.12 1.64
CA ASP A 153 -2.90 1.87 0.23
C ASP A 153 -4.20 1.65 -0.54
N LYS A 154 -5.11 0.87 0.04
CA LYS A 154 -6.42 0.56 -0.53
C LYS A 154 -7.41 0.23 0.58
N ILE A 155 -8.64 0.70 0.45
CA ILE A 155 -9.76 0.30 1.30
C ILE A 155 -10.82 -0.31 0.39
N GLU A 156 -11.09 -1.61 0.52
CA GLU A 156 -12.16 -2.28 -0.20
C GLU A 156 -13.49 -2.13 0.54
N ILE A 157 -14.56 -1.86 -0.19
CA ILE A 157 -15.90 -1.71 0.37
C ILE A 157 -16.75 -2.87 -0.17
N ILE A 158 -17.12 -3.79 0.71
CA ILE A 158 -17.89 -4.99 0.39
C ILE A 158 -19.09 -5.06 1.34
N ASP A 159 -20.30 -5.05 0.80
CA ASP A 159 -21.53 -5.09 1.58
C ASP A 159 -21.58 -4.03 2.70
N GLY A 160 -21.12 -2.82 2.40
CA GLY A 160 -21.08 -1.69 3.33
C GLY A 160 -20.01 -1.81 4.44
N LYS A 161 -19.14 -2.80 4.40
CA LYS A 161 -18.01 -2.98 5.31
C LYS A 161 -16.70 -2.56 4.66
N TYR A 162 -15.80 -2.03 5.48
CA TYR A 162 -14.51 -1.51 5.04
C TYR A 162 -13.40 -2.48 5.38
N TYR A 163 -12.57 -2.81 4.39
CA TYR A 163 -11.46 -3.75 4.50
C TYR A 163 -10.16 -3.06 4.08
N PRO A 164 -9.32 -2.63 5.03
CA PRO A 164 -8.02 -2.06 4.69
C PRO A 164 -7.12 -3.12 4.05
N VAL A 165 -6.42 -2.72 2.99
CA VAL A 165 -5.48 -3.55 2.26
C VAL A 165 -4.15 -2.83 2.17
N SER A 166 -3.09 -3.43 2.68
CA SER A 166 -1.72 -2.96 2.47
C SER A 166 -1.08 -3.70 1.31
N ILE A 167 -0.49 -2.95 0.38
CA ILE A 167 0.16 -3.49 -0.82
C ILE A 167 1.67 -3.55 -0.58
N LYS A 168 2.27 -4.73 -0.78
CA LYS A 168 3.68 -5.00 -0.53
C LYS A 168 4.39 -5.57 -1.76
N SER A 169 5.47 -4.92 -2.15
CA SER A 169 6.39 -5.42 -3.20
C SER A 169 7.50 -6.35 -2.65
N SER A 170 7.52 -6.58 -1.34
CA SER A 170 8.44 -7.54 -0.69
C SER A 170 7.99 -8.99 -0.88
N ASN A 171 8.92 -9.94 -0.73
CA ASN A 171 8.55 -11.36 -0.69
C ASN A 171 7.81 -11.68 0.60
N PRO A 172 6.71 -12.46 0.54
CA PRO A 172 5.99 -12.89 1.73
C PRO A 172 6.76 -13.95 2.52
N PRO A 173 6.41 -14.19 3.80
CA PRO A 173 6.83 -15.37 4.51
C PRO A 173 6.17 -16.62 3.90
N LEU A 174 6.68 -17.83 4.21
CA LEU A 174 6.10 -19.09 3.72
C LEU A 174 4.62 -19.26 4.14
N LYS A 175 4.28 -18.80 5.35
CA LYS A 175 2.90 -18.83 5.87
C LYS A 175 2.60 -17.51 6.58
N GLY A 176 1.34 -17.09 6.57
CA GLY A 176 0.89 -15.86 7.22
C GLY A 176 1.48 -14.61 6.58
N VAL A 177 1.70 -13.59 7.38
CA VAL A 177 2.25 -12.28 6.99
C VAL A 177 3.42 -11.93 7.90
N TRP A 178 4.26 -10.96 7.51
CA TRP A 178 5.29 -10.45 8.41
C TRP A 178 4.67 -9.65 9.55
N ASP A 179 5.17 -9.79 10.78
CA ASP A 179 4.67 -9.08 11.96
C ASP A 179 4.64 -7.56 11.75
N GLN A 180 5.67 -7.00 11.10
CA GLN A 180 5.73 -5.58 10.78
C GLN A 180 4.60 -5.15 9.82
N ASP A 181 4.22 -6.00 8.86
CA ASP A 181 3.13 -5.72 7.93
C ASP A 181 1.78 -5.83 8.63
N ALA A 182 1.64 -6.79 9.55
CA ALA A 182 0.43 -6.95 10.37
C ALA A 182 0.20 -5.73 11.28
N ILE A 183 1.23 -5.26 11.98
CA ILE A 183 1.15 -4.08 12.86
C ILE A 183 0.83 -2.81 12.06
N GLU A 184 1.47 -2.62 10.90
CA GLU A 184 1.15 -1.51 9.98
C GLU A 184 -0.32 -1.56 9.52
N LEU A 185 -0.82 -2.75 9.19
CA LEU A 185 -2.20 -2.94 8.76
C LEU A 185 -3.21 -2.66 9.89
N VAL A 186 -2.90 -3.07 11.12
CA VAL A 186 -3.75 -2.77 12.29
C VAL A 186 -3.81 -1.28 12.56
N ALA A 187 -2.72 -0.55 12.40
CA ALA A 187 -2.73 0.92 12.51
C ALA A 187 -3.67 1.55 11.48
N ASN A 188 -3.63 1.08 10.22
CA ASN A 188 -4.59 1.50 9.20
C ASN A 188 -6.02 1.09 9.55
N ALA A 189 -6.23 -0.13 10.11
CA ALA A 189 -7.56 -0.61 10.47
C ALA A 189 -8.21 0.27 11.53
N ILE A 190 -7.47 0.65 12.58
CA ILE A 190 -7.98 1.54 13.62
C ILE A 190 -8.32 2.92 13.05
N LEU A 191 -7.48 3.48 12.16
CA LEU A 191 -7.79 4.74 11.52
C LEU A 191 -9.01 4.65 10.59
N VAL A 192 -9.24 3.51 9.94
CA VAL A 192 -10.45 3.24 9.14
C VAL A 192 -11.69 3.16 10.05
N GLU A 193 -11.57 2.53 11.23
CA GLU A 193 -12.65 2.46 12.21
C GLU A 193 -13.09 3.86 12.66
N GLU A 194 -12.14 4.74 12.97
CA GLU A 194 -12.43 6.12 13.40
C GLU A 194 -12.98 6.98 12.25
N GLU A 195 -12.43 6.87 11.05
CA GLU A 195 -12.85 7.68 9.90
C GLU A 195 -14.26 7.36 9.43
N PHE A 196 -14.66 6.08 9.45
CA PHE A 196 -15.92 5.61 8.88
C PHE A 196 -16.94 5.15 9.93
N ASP A 197 -16.67 5.36 11.23
CA ASP A 197 -17.52 4.91 12.35
C ASP A 197 -17.94 3.43 12.18
N THR A 198 -16.96 2.56 12.05
CA THR A 198 -17.16 1.14 11.72
C THR A 198 -16.23 0.24 12.53
N GLU A 199 -16.48 -1.07 12.51
CA GLU A 199 -15.58 -2.07 13.08
C GLU A 199 -14.85 -2.82 11.98
N VAL A 200 -13.53 -2.95 12.07
CA VAL A 200 -12.69 -3.70 11.15
C VAL A 200 -12.15 -4.95 11.82
N PHE A 201 -12.76 -6.10 11.51
CA PHE A 201 -12.34 -7.40 12.07
C PHE A 201 -11.23 -8.07 11.26
N VAL A 202 -11.15 -7.76 9.96
CA VAL A 202 -10.19 -8.35 9.03
C VAL A 202 -9.68 -7.28 8.07
N GLY A 203 -8.40 -7.28 7.82
CA GLY A 203 -7.77 -6.57 6.71
C GLY A 203 -6.91 -7.52 5.89
N PHE A 204 -6.26 -7.03 4.88
CA PHE A 204 -5.49 -7.88 3.97
C PHE A 204 -4.11 -7.29 3.68
N ILE A 205 -3.12 -8.18 3.50
CA ILE A 205 -1.84 -7.86 2.91
C ILE A 205 -1.81 -8.46 1.50
N TYR A 206 -1.61 -7.62 0.50
CA TYR A 206 -1.46 -8.05 -0.89
C TYR A 206 0.03 -8.02 -1.28
N TYR A 207 0.60 -9.18 -1.55
CA TYR A 207 1.98 -9.34 -2.01
C TYR A 207 2.01 -9.37 -3.54
N GLU A 208 2.38 -8.25 -4.16
CA GLU A 208 2.31 -8.04 -5.62
C GLU A 208 3.10 -9.09 -6.41
N LYS A 209 4.32 -9.43 -5.96
CA LYS A 209 5.22 -10.35 -6.68
C LYS A 209 4.65 -11.74 -6.96
N ILE A 210 3.72 -12.18 -6.13
CA ILE A 210 3.10 -13.50 -6.24
C ILE A 210 1.58 -13.42 -6.39
N ALA A 211 1.05 -12.18 -6.52
CA ALA A 211 -0.39 -11.89 -6.61
C ALA A 211 -1.22 -12.59 -5.52
N ASP A 212 -0.70 -12.64 -4.27
CA ASP A 212 -1.31 -13.34 -3.14
C ASP A 212 -1.85 -12.35 -2.11
N LYS A 213 -3.13 -12.50 -1.76
CA LYS A 213 -3.85 -11.65 -0.81
C LYS A 213 -4.12 -12.45 0.46
N ARG A 214 -3.44 -12.09 1.55
CA ARG A 214 -3.49 -12.80 2.83
C ARG A 214 -4.30 -12.06 3.86
N PRO A 215 -5.29 -12.70 4.52
CA PRO A 215 -6.07 -12.09 5.56
C PRO A 215 -5.26 -11.93 6.86
N VAL A 216 -5.55 -10.85 7.58
CA VAL A 216 -5.06 -10.59 8.94
C VAL A 216 -6.27 -10.29 9.82
N VAL A 217 -6.45 -11.09 10.87
CA VAL A 217 -7.51 -10.87 11.86
C VAL A 217 -7.06 -9.81 12.85
N MET A 218 -7.89 -8.80 13.07
CA MET A 218 -7.64 -7.68 13.98
C MET A 218 -7.97 -8.07 15.44
N ASP A 219 -7.29 -9.10 15.94
CA ASP A 219 -7.53 -9.59 17.29
C ASP A 219 -6.99 -8.65 18.40
N VAL A 220 -7.37 -8.92 19.63
CA VAL A 220 -7.00 -8.10 20.79
C VAL A 220 -5.49 -8.07 21.02
N ASN A 221 -4.76 -9.16 20.74
CA ASN A 221 -3.33 -9.24 20.97
C ASN A 221 -2.57 -8.38 19.94
N LEU A 222 -2.99 -8.44 18.68
CA LEU A 222 -2.42 -7.65 17.61
C LEU A 222 -2.65 -6.14 17.86
N ARG A 223 -3.87 -5.77 18.31
CA ARG A 223 -4.19 -4.38 18.70
C ARG A 223 -3.35 -3.91 19.90
N LYS A 224 -3.20 -4.73 20.95
CA LYS A 224 -2.31 -4.41 22.08
C LYS A 224 -0.87 -4.22 21.63
N GLY A 225 -0.36 -5.11 20.77
CA GLY A 225 0.97 -5.00 20.19
C GLY A 225 1.19 -3.68 19.46
N LEU A 226 0.20 -3.18 18.71
CA LEU A 226 0.30 -1.87 18.09
C LEU A 226 0.49 -0.75 19.13
N PHE A 227 -0.31 -0.72 20.20
CA PHE A 227 -0.19 0.34 21.24
C PHE A 227 1.15 0.28 21.98
N GLU A 228 1.73 -0.91 22.16
CA GLU A 228 3.08 -1.05 22.69
C GLU A 228 4.11 -0.44 21.74
N VAL A 229 4.01 -0.73 20.45
CA VAL A 229 4.89 -0.14 19.41
C VAL A 229 4.72 1.38 19.33
N ILE A 230 3.49 1.90 19.39
CA ILE A 230 3.23 3.35 19.40
C ILE A 230 3.95 4.01 20.58
N ARG A 231 3.88 3.43 21.77
CA ARG A 231 4.58 3.95 22.94
C ARG A 231 6.09 3.98 22.75
N GLU A 232 6.68 2.90 22.20
CA GLU A 232 8.11 2.83 21.93
C GLU A 232 8.53 3.83 20.85
N VAL A 233 7.72 4.02 19.81
CA VAL A 233 7.95 5.04 18.79
C VAL A 233 7.95 6.44 19.39
N LYS A 234 6.98 6.78 20.29
CA LYS A 234 6.95 8.07 21.01
C LYS A 234 8.21 8.29 21.84
N GLU A 235 8.65 7.28 22.58
CA GLU A 235 9.89 7.36 23.37
C GLU A 235 11.10 7.72 22.52
N ILE A 236 11.18 7.19 21.29
CA ILE A 236 12.26 7.49 20.36
C ILE A 236 12.07 8.88 19.74
N THR A 237 10.90 9.18 19.19
CA THR A 237 10.70 10.37 18.34
C THR A 237 10.50 11.66 19.13
N GLU A 238 9.88 11.59 20.32
CA GLU A 238 9.54 12.77 21.13
C GLU A 238 10.48 12.94 22.32
N ASN A 239 10.88 11.83 22.96
CA ASN A 239 11.72 11.85 24.16
C ASN A 239 13.21 11.63 23.86
N ASN A 240 13.59 11.54 22.57
CA ASN A 240 14.99 11.34 22.12
C ASN A 240 15.69 10.15 22.80
N LYS A 241 14.93 9.10 23.14
CA LYS A 241 15.47 7.93 23.82
C LYS A 241 16.24 7.04 22.84
N LEU A 242 17.54 6.89 23.09
CA LEU A 242 18.38 5.98 22.31
C LEU A 242 17.92 4.52 22.52
N PRO A 243 17.51 3.80 21.48
CA PRO A 243 17.05 2.44 21.62
C PRO A 243 18.21 1.46 21.80
N ASN A 244 18.06 0.52 22.74
CA ASN A 244 19.01 -0.59 22.87
C ASN A 244 18.63 -1.72 21.93
N VAL A 245 19.38 -1.90 20.86
CA VAL A 245 19.11 -2.91 19.82
C VAL A 245 20.21 -3.95 19.72
N LYS A 246 19.82 -5.22 19.56
CA LYS A 246 20.77 -6.28 19.20
C LYS A 246 21.05 -6.20 17.70
N ILE A 247 22.33 -6.20 17.34
CA ILE A 247 22.76 -6.19 15.93
C ILE A 247 22.23 -7.46 15.24
N ASN A 248 21.46 -7.26 14.16
CA ASN A 248 21.01 -8.33 13.30
C ASN A 248 21.72 -8.23 11.95
N SER A 249 22.72 -9.07 11.73
CA SER A 249 23.55 -9.04 10.53
C SER A 249 22.73 -9.08 9.23
N LYS A 250 21.64 -9.87 9.19
CA LYS A 250 20.79 -9.97 8.00
C LYS A 250 20.03 -8.66 7.69
N LYS A 251 19.57 -7.95 8.70
CA LYS A 251 18.93 -6.63 8.54
C LYS A 251 19.94 -5.53 8.24
N CYS A 252 21.15 -5.62 8.82
CA CYS A 252 22.19 -4.61 8.71
C CYS A 252 22.95 -4.62 7.38
N ILE A 253 23.02 -5.76 6.67
CA ILE A 253 23.77 -5.87 5.39
C ILE A 253 23.29 -4.82 4.38
N ASN A 254 21.97 -4.65 4.23
CA ASN A 254 21.36 -3.73 3.28
C ASN A 254 20.79 -2.45 3.94
N CYS A 255 21.22 -2.14 5.16
CA CYS A 255 20.76 -0.95 5.86
C CYS A 255 21.61 0.27 5.45
N LYS A 256 20.99 1.28 4.85
CA LYS A 256 21.67 2.52 4.44
C LYS A 256 22.31 3.28 5.62
N TYR A 257 21.82 3.05 6.85
CA TYR A 257 22.31 3.68 8.08
C TYR A 257 23.37 2.87 8.82
N LYS A 258 23.88 1.78 8.23
CA LYS A 258 24.82 0.88 8.89
C LYS A 258 26.06 1.62 9.46
N ASN A 259 26.67 2.50 8.65
CA ASN A 259 27.85 3.25 9.08
C ASN A 259 27.53 4.20 10.24
N LYS A 260 26.47 5.02 10.09
CA LYS A 260 26.00 5.95 11.14
C LYS A 260 25.58 5.23 12.44
N CYS A 261 25.13 3.95 12.34
CA CYS A 261 24.74 3.12 13.49
C CYS A 261 25.93 2.53 14.25
N ILE A 262 27.09 2.37 13.61
CA ILE A 262 28.32 1.82 14.24
C ILE A 262 29.09 2.94 14.94
N GLU A 263 28.96 4.17 14.47
CA GLU A 263 29.63 5.37 15.00
C GLU A 263 28.95 5.94 16.27
N ASN A 264 27.72 5.54 16.55
CA ASN A 264 26.91 5.92 17.72
C ASN A 264 26.63 4.71 18.63
#